data_3e54d57372bd921c6dc418744d19bafe
#
_entry.id   3e54d57372bd921c6dc418744d19bafe
#
_cell.length_a   1.000
_cell.length_b   1.000
_cell.length_c   1.000
_cell.angle_alpha   90.00
_cell.angle_beta   90.00
_cell.angle_gamma   90.00
#
_symmetry.space_group_name_H-M   'P 1'
#
loop_
_entity.id
_entity.type
_entity.pdbx_description
1 polymer ?
#
loop_
_entity_poly.entity_id
_entity_poly.type
_entity_poly.pdbx_seq_one_letter_code
_entity_poly.pdbx_strand_id
1 'polypeptide(L)'
;MSLLPILQFPDPRLRKIAGPVTVFDEKLEVFIDDMFETMYDAQGIGLAATQVDVHKRLLVIDVSENKDSPLTFINPEFEVIEDELSEYDEGCLSVPGFYETVSRPQRIKVRAQDRSSHAFEMEADGILAVCIQHEVDHLEGKLFVDHLSSLKRQRIRKKLEKENKKSA
;
A
#
# COMPACT_ATOMS: atom_id res chain seq x y z
N MET A 1 -18.76 4.94 -9.19
CA MET A 1 -17.36 4.68 -8.80
C MET A 1 -16.42 5.59 -9.55
N SER A 2 -15.36 6.03 -8.94
CA SER A 2 -14.46 7.02 -9.50
C SER A 2 -13.02 6.57 -9.39
N LEU A 3 -12.19 7.00 -10.35
CA LEU A 3 -10.75 6.81 -10.25
C LEU A 3 -10.15 7.96 -9.44
N LEU A 4 -9.27 7.61 -8.51
CA LEU A 4 -8.59 8.56 -7.65
C LEU A 4 -7.18 8.83 -8.17
N PRO A 5 -6.69 10.09 -8.15
CA PRO A 5 -5.31 10.36 -8.50
C PRO A 5 -4.35 9.70 -7.51
N ILE A 6 -3.34 9.02 -8.04
CA ILE A 6 -2.30 8.37 -7.22
C ILE A 6 -1.11 9.30 -7.10
N LEU A 7 -0.71 9.62 -5.86
CA LEU A 7 0.47 10.42 -5.59
C LEU A 7 1.73 9.65 -5.99
N GLN A 8 2.73 10.34 -6.51
CA GLN A 8 3.98 9.74 -6.95
C GLN A 8 5.16 10.26 -6.13
N PHE A 9 6.08 9.35 -5.81
CA PHE A 9 7.34 9.68 -5.14
C PHE A 9 8.10 10.75 -5.99
N PRO A 10 8.64 11.80 -5.44
CA PRO A 10 8.84 12.11 -4.02
C PRO A 10 7.82 13.08 -3.39
N ASP A 11 6.56 13.03 -3.78
CA ASP A 11 5.53 13.92 -3.22
C ASP A 11 5.54 13.84 -1.69
N PRO A 12 5.67 14.97 -0.97
CA PRO A 12 5.76 14.96 0.49
C PRO A 12 4.49 14.46 1.18
N ARG A 13 3.34 14.47 0.51
CA ARG A 13 2.09 13.93 1.08
C ARG A 13 2.17 12.43 1.31
N LEU A 14 3.06 11.71 0.61
CA LEU A 14 3.32 10.30 0.85
C LEU A 14 4.02 10.04 2.20
N ARG A 15 4.57 11.07 2.83
CA ARG A 15 5.29 10.96 4.09
C ARG A 15 4.43 11.25 5.32
N LYS A 16 3.16 11.57 5.13
CA LYS A 16 2.25 11.81 6.25
C LYS A 16 1.85 10.51 6.92
N ILE A 17 1.74 10.54 8.25
CA ILE A 17 1.30 9.39 9.04
C ILE A 17 -0.23 9.40 9.09
N ALA A 18 -0.83 8.27 8.77
CA ALA A 18 -2.28 8.11 8.73
C ALA A 18 -2.87 7.95 10.14
N GLY A 19 -4.00 8.61 10.37
CA GLY A 19 -4.77 8.45 11.61
C GLY A 19 -5.80 7.34 11.52
N PRO A 20 -6.37 6.91 12.64
CA PRO A 20 -7.35 5.83 12.66
C PRO A 20 -8.65 6.20 11.96
N VAL A 21 -9.31 5.20 11.40
CA VAL A 21 -10.68 5.32 10.88
C VAL A 21 -11.63 5.12 12.06
N THR A 22 -12.52 6.09 12.30
CA THR A 22 -13.46 6.04 13.42
C THR A 22 -14.92 6.05 12.98
N VAL A 23 -15.19 6.44 11.72
CA VAL A 23 -16.55 6.53 11.18
C VAL A 23 -16.69 5.53 10.02
N PHE A 24 -17.64 4.62 10.15
CA PHE A 24 -17.93 3.57 9.17
C PHE A 24 -19.29 3.84 8.56
N ASP A 25 -19.32 4.65 7.51
CA ASP A 25 -20.55 5.14 6.87
C ASP A 25 -20.52 4.86 5.35
N GLU A 26 -21.54 5.34 4.63
CA GLU A 26 -21.62 5.18 3.18
C GLU A 26 -20.48 5.86 2.44
N LYS A 27 -19.98 6.97 2.95
CA LYS A 27 -18.84 7.68 2.34
C LYS A 27 -17.59 6.82 2.38
N LEU A 28 -17.38 6.11 3.48
CA LEU A 28 -16.27 5.16 3.60
C LEU A 28 -16.42 4.01 2.60
N GLU A 29 -17.64 3.47 2.46
CA GLU A 29 -17.92 2.39 1.51
C GLU A 29 -17.61 2.82 0.07
N VAL A 30 -18.06 4.01 -0.33
CA VAL A 30 -17.80 4.57 -1.66
C VAL A 30 -16.30 4.78 -1.86
N PHE A 31 -15.61 5.30 -0.86
CA PHE A 31 -14.16 5.52 -0.94
C PHE A 31 -13.39 4.20 -1.11
N ILE A 32 -13.77 3.16 -0.37
CA ILE A 32 -13.15 1.83 -0.50
C ILE A 32 -13.36 1.28 -1.92
N ASP A 33 -14.57 1.39 -2.45
CA ASP A 33 -14.87 0.96 -3.82
C ASP A 33 -14.04 1.74 -4.84
N ASP A 34 -13.89 3.05 -4.65
CA ASP A 34 -13.05 3.89 -5.52
C ASP A 34 -11.57 3.47 -5.42
N MET A 35 -11.10 3.09 -4.25
CA MET A 35 -9.74 2.59 -4.08
C MET A 35 -9.51 1.28 -4.85
N PHE A 36 -10.45 0.34 -4.77
CA PHE A 36 -10.35 -0.91 -5.55
C PHE A 36 -10.36 -0.63 -7.04
N GLU A 37 -11.27 0.21 -7.52
CA GLU A 37 -11.35 0.56 -8.93
C GLU A 37 -10.04 1.20 -9.41
N THR A 38 -9.49 2.12 -8.63
CA THR A 38 -8.22 2.78 -8.93
C THR A 38 -7.07 1.76 -8.98
N MET A 39 -7.02 0.86 -8.00
CA MET A 39 -5.99 -0.18 -7.94
C MET A 39 -6.07 -1.11 -9.17
N TYR A 40 -7.25 -1.59 -9.51
CA TYR A 40 -7.42 -2.49 -10.65
C TYR A 40 -7.13 -1.79 -11.98
N ASP A 41 -7.58 -0.56 -12.14
CA ASP A 41 -7.30 0.23 -13.34
C ASP A 41 -5.79 0.41 -13.55
N ALA A 42 -5.04 0.62 -12.47
CA ALA A 42 -3.59 0.77 -12.51
C ALA A 42 -2.85 -0.57 -12.53
N GLN A 43 -3.57 -1.70 -12.55
CA GLN A 43 -3.00 -3.06 -12.55
C GLN A 43 -2.14 -3.34 -11.32
N GLY A 44 -2.52 -2.76 -10.19
CA GLY A 44 -1.86 -2.98 -8.90
C GLY A 44 -2.50 -4.12 -8.12
N ILE A 45 -1.79 -4.58 -7.09
CA ILE A 45 -2.25 -5.63 -6.19
C ILE A 45 -2.52 -5.09 -4.77
N GLY A 46 -2.13 -3.86 -4.50
CA GLY A 46 -2.38 -3.19 -3.23
C GLY A 46 -2.40 -1.68 -3.40
N LEU A 47 -3.12 -1.00 -2.51
CA LEU A 47 -3.20 0.46 -2.48
C LEU A 47 -3.56 0.90 -1.07
N ALA A 48 -2.79 1.84 -0.54
CA ALA A 48 -3.06 2.47 0.76
C ALA A 48 -3.73 3.84 0.55
N ALA A 49 -4.58 4.23 1.47
CA ALA A 49 -5.31 5.50 1.37
C ALA A 49 -4.37 6.71 1.28
N THR A 50 -3.21 6.66 1.93
CA THR A 50 -2.19 7.72 1.85
C THR A 50 -1.77 8.00 0.41
N GLN A 51 -1.73 6.97 -0.44
CA GLN A 51 -1.33 7.12 -1.84
C GLN A 51 -2.32 7.92 -2.68
N VAL A 52 -3.54 8.08 -2.21
CA VAL A 52 -4.57 8.91 -2.86
C VAL A 52 -4.92 10.14 -2.02
N ASP A 53 -3.98 10.57 -1.20
CA ASP A 53 -4.06 11.79 -0.38
C ASP A 53 -5.16 11.75 0.70
N VAL A 54 -5.48 10.57 1.20
CA VAL A 54 -6.38 10.38 2.34
C VAL A 54 -5.58 9.73 3.46
N HIS A 55 -5.36 10.48 4.53
CA HIS A 55 -4.44 10.06 5.59
C HIS A 55 -5.19 9.34 6.71
N LYS A 56 -5.80 8.21 6.33
CA LYS A 56 -6.53 7.30 7.22
C LYS A 56 -5.94 5.90 7.10
N ARG A 57 -5.95 5.16 8.20
CA ARG A 57 -5.40 3.81 8.26
C ARG A 57 -6.32 2.82 7.57
N LEU A 58 -6.21 2.77 6.25
CA LEU A 58 -7.04 1.97 5.36
C LEU A 58 -6.22 1.53 4.16
N LEU A 59 -6.27 0.25 3.85
CA LEU A 59 -5.63 -0.28 2.65
C LEU A 59 -6.48 -1.38 2.02
N VAL A 60 -6.30 -1.59 0.72
CA VAL A 60 -6.97 -2.62 -0.05
C VAL A 60 -5.93 -3.47 -0.77
N ILE A 61 -6.20 -4.77 -0.88
CA ILE A 61 -5.29 -5.73 -1.50
C ILE A 61 -6.10 -6.76 -2.28
N ASP A 62 -5.60 -7.15 -3.45
CA ASP A 62 -6.07 -8.33 -4.17
C ASP A 62 -4.87 -8.94 -4.89
N VAL A 63 -4.34 -10.04 -4.35
CA VAL A 63 -3.20 -10.75 -4.91
C VAL A 63 -3.61 -11.93 -5.79
N SER A 64 -4.92 -12.13 -6.00
CA SER A 64 -5.42 -13.22 -6.82
C SER A 64 -5.14 -12.99 -8.31
N GLU A 65 -4.97 -14.08 -9.06
CA GLU A 65 -4.75 -14.01 -10.51
C GLU A 65 -5.96 -13.46 -11.25
N ASN A 66 -7.16 -13.84 -10.80
CA ASN A 66 -8.41 -13.47 -11.47
C ASN A 66 -9.05 -12.17 -10.98
N LYS A 67 -8.41 -11.48 -10.03
CA LYS A 67 -8.92 -10.24 -9.43
C LYS A 67 -10.31 -10.43 -8.80
N ASP A 68 -10.48 -11.55 -8.10
CA ASP A 68 -11.75 -11.96 -7.50
C ASP A 68 -11.67 -12.19 -5.98
N SER A 69 -10.59 -11.78 -5.34
CA SER A 69 -10.37 -11.98 -3.91
C SER A 69 -9.98 -10.65 -3.22
N PRO A 70 -10.84 -9.63 -3.29
CA PRO A 70 -10.54 -8.33 -2.68
C PRO A 70 -10.52 -8.41 -1.15
N LEU A 71 -9.51 -7.80 -0.55
CA LEU A 71 -9.36 -7.71 0.90
C LEU A 71 -9.24 -6.24 1.32
N THR A 72 -9.95 -5.90 2.40
CA THR A 72 -9.92 -4.57 2.98
C THR A 72 -9.39 -4.66 4.41
N PHE A 73 -8.42 -3.84 4.74
CA PHE A 73 -7.84 -3.78 6.08
C PHE A 73 -7.98 -2.35 6.62
N ILE A 74 -8.79 -2.18 7.65
CA ILE A 74 -9.02 -0.89 8.29
C ILE A 74 -8.41 -0.92 9.69
N ASN A 75 -7.64 0.11 10.02
CA ASN A 75 -6.88 0.19 11.27
C ASN A 75 -5.97 -1.03 11.47
N PRO A 76 -5.20 -1.44 10.44
CA PRO A 76 -4.42 -2.65 10.52
C PRO A 76 -3.23 -2.52 11.49
N GLU A 77 -2.97 -3.62 12.20
CA GLU A 77 -1.78 -3.84 13.01
C GLU A 77 -1.27 -5.24 12.70
N PHE A 78 0.03 -5.42 12.71
CA PHE A 78 0.57 -6.77 12.52
C PHE A 78 1.73 -7.04 13.48
N GLU A 79 1.94 -8.33 13.75
CA GLU A 79 3.11 -8.83 14.46
C GLU A 79 3.80 -9.89 13.61
N VAL A 80 5.11 -9.98 13.73
CA VAL A 80 5.89 -10.97 13.00
C VAL A 80 5.79 -12.30 13.74
N ILE A 81 5.36 -13.36 13.04
CA ILE A 81 5.26 -14.72 13.58
C ILE A 81 6.57 -15.45 13.35
N GLU A 82 7.14 -15.32 12.15
CA GLU A 82 8.43 -15.89 11.79
C GLU A 82 9.32 -14.77 11.28
N ASP A 83 10.46 -14.57 11.94
CA ASP A 83 11.41 -13.52 11.60
C ASP A 83 12.34 -13.88 10.44
N GLU A 84 12.22 -15.09 9.89
CA GLU A 84 12.91 -15.47 8.67
C GLU A 84 12.50 -14.52 7.54
N LEU A 85 13.51 -13.98 6.84
CA LEU A 85 13.26 -13.02 5.77
C LEU A 85 13.10 -13.70 4.42
N SER A 86 12.15 -13.20 3.64
CA SER A 86 11.98 -13.55 2.23
C SER A 86 12.27 -12.33 1.38
N GLU A 87 12.86 -12.56 0.22
CA GLU A 87 13.15 -11.51 -0.75
C GLU A 87 12.13 -11.52 -1.87
N TYR A 88 11.59 -10.35 -2.17
CA TYR A 88 10.65 -10.15 -3.28
C TYR A 88 11.01 -8.89 -4.03
N ASP A 89 10.81 -8.91 -5.35
CA ASP A 89 10.90 -7.70 -6.14
C ASP A 89 9.62 -6.90 -5.92
N GLU A 90 9.74 -5.78 -5.23
CA GLU A 90 8.61 -4.90 -4.93
C GLU A 90 8.54 -3.76 -5.92
N GLY A 91 7.32 -3.44 -6.31
CA GLY A 91 6.99 -2.24 -7.05
C GLY A 91 5.86 -1.53 -6.34
N CYS A 92 5.56 -0.30 -6.75
CA CYS A 92 4.54 0.50 -6.11
C CYS A 92 3.90 1.43 -7.14
N LEU A 93 2.57 1.59 -7.05
CA LEU A 93 1.86 2.52 -7.94
C LEU A 93 2.32 3.97 -7.76
N SER A 94 2.87 4.31 -6.59
CA SER A 94 3.46 5.62 -6.32
C SER A 94 4.90 5.76 -6.79
N VAL A 95 5.52 4.67 -7.27
CA VAL A 95 6.90 4.65 -7.81
C VAL A 95 6.86 3.90 -9.14
N PRO A 96 6.17 4.46 -10.15
CA PRO A 96 5.90 3.73 -11.38
C PRO A 96 7.16 3.39 -12.17
N GLY A 97 7.20 2.17 -12.69
CA GLY A 97 8.28 1.70 -13.56
C GLY A 97 9.52 1.17 -12.84
N PHE A 98 9.52 1.11 -11.52
CA PHE A 98 10.67 0.63 -10.75
C PHE A 98 10.29 -0.58 -9.91
N TYR A 99 11.17 -1.59 -9.94
CA TYR A 99 11.06 -2.81 -9.13
C TYR A 99 12.42 -3.08 -8.52
N GLU A 100 12.46 -3.31 -7.21
CA GLU A 100 13.70 -3.58 -6.50
C GLU A 100 13.47 -4.65 -5.44
N THR A 101 14.48 -5.43 -5.15
CA THR A 101 14.41 -6.49 -4.16
C THR A 101 14.38 -5.90 -2.76
N VAL A 102 13.39 -6.32 -1.97
CA VAL A 102 13.24 -5.95 -0.57
C VAL A 102 13.12 -7.22 0.26
N SER A 103 13.82 -7.27 1.40
CA SER A 103 13.72 -8.37 2.36
C SER A 103 12.70 -8.01 3.44
N ARG A 104 11.74 -8.91 3.67
CA ARG A 104 10.73 -8.73 4.70
C ARG A 104 10.49 -10.03 5.46
N PRO A 105 10.03 -9.95 6.73
CA PRO A 105 9.57 -11.16 7.44
C PRO A 105 8.53 -11.91 6.60
N GLN A 106 8.69 -13.23 6.53
CA GLN A 106 7.89 -14.02 5.59
C GLN A 106 6.51 -14.36 6.11
N ARG A 107 6.28 -14.27 7.42
CA ARG A 107 4.99 -14.63 8.00
C ARG A 107 4.60 -13.67 9.11
N ILE A 108 3.37 -13.17 9.01
CA ILE A 108 2.83 -12.18 9.94
C ILE A 108 1.43 -12.58 10.39
N LYS A 109 1.00 -12.02 11.51
CA LYS A 109 -0.38 -12.08 11.97
C LYS A 109 -0.92 -10.65 11.97
N VAL A 110 -1.99 -10.42 11.22
CA VAL A 110 -2.58 -9.10 11.08
C VAL A 110 -3.92 -9.04 11.81
N ARG A 111 -4.16 -7.93 12.50
CA ARG A 111 -5.43 -7.58 13.12
C ARG A 111 -5.94 -6.31 12.48
N ALA A 112 -7.21 -6.31 12.10
CA ALA A 112 -7.81 -5.17 11.43
C ALA A 112 -9.32 -5.18 11.63
N GLN A 113 -9.99 -4.21 11.04
CA GLN A 113 -11.43 -4.17 10.95
C GLN A 113 -11.84 -4.29 9.47
N ASP A 114 -12.98 -4.92 9.22
CA ASP A 114 -13.55 -4.98 7.89
C ASP A 114 -14.40 -3.74 7.59
N ARG A 115 -15.02 -3.70 6.40
CA ARG A 115 -15.84 -2.56 5.95
C ARG A 115 -17.02 -2.26 6.88
N SER A 116 -17.46 -3.24 7.65
CA SER A 116 -18.58 -3.13 8.59
C SER A 116 -18.12 -2.89 10.03
N SER A 117 -16.88 -2.54 10.25
CA SER A 117 -16.25 -2.29 11.55
C SER A 117 -16.02 -3.54 12.41
N HIS A 118 -16.24 -4.74 11.89
CA HIS A 118 -15.99 -5.97 12.62
C HIS A 118 -14.50 -6.26 12.68
N ALA A 119 -13.98 -6.51 13.88
CA ALA A 119 -12.59 -6.90 14.07
C ALA A 119 -12.34 -8.31 13.57
N PHE A 120 -11.21 -8.52 12.91
CA PHE A 120 -10.76 -9.84 12.50
C PHE A 120 -9.26 -9.97 12.66
N GLU A 121 -8.82 -11.20 12.61
CA GLU A 121 -7.42 -11.58 12.76
C GLU A 121 -7.10 -12.66 11.74
N MET A 122 -5.95 -12.55 11.06
CA MET A 122 -5.53 -13.57 10.11
C MET A 122 -4.01 -13.67 10.04
N GLU A 123 -3.53 -14.86 9.73
CA GLU A 123 -2.13 -15.07 9.41
C GLU A 123 -1.93 -14.91 7.90
N ALA A 124 -0.80 -14.34 7.50
CA ALA A 124 -0.44 -14.16 6.11
C ALA A 124 0.99 -14.57 5.87
N ASP A 125 1.26 -15.17 4.72
CA ASP A 125 2.59 -15.52 4.26
C ASP A 125 2.72 -15.19 2.77
N GLY A 126 3.92 -15.42 2.21
CA GLY A 126 4.16 -15.19 0.79
C GLY A 126 3.87 -13.76 0.34
N ILE A 127 3.35 -13.64 -0.86
CA ILE A 127 3.08 -12.33 -1.48
C ILE A 127 2.05 -11.51 -0.68
N LEU A 128 1.08 -12.16 -0.05
CA LEU A 128 0.09 -11.44 0.77
C LEU A 128 0.75 -10.78 1.98
N ALA A 129 1.65 -11.49 2.67
CA ALA A 129 2.38 -10.90 3.79
C ALA A 129 3.24 -9.72 3.35
N VAL A 130 3.90 -9.83 2.20
CA VAL A 130 4.69 -8.74 1.63
C VAL A 130 3.81 -7.53 1.31
N CYS A 131 2.67 -7.75 0.66
CA CYS A 131 1.74 -6.68 0.32
C CYS A 131 1.20 -5.97 1.56
N ILE A 132 0.78 -6.70 2.58
CA ILE A 132 0.27 -6.10 3.81
C ILE A 132 1.33 -5.20 4.44
N GLN A 133 2.56 -5.69 4.55
CA GLN A 133 3.67 -4.92 5.14
C GLN A 133 3.99 -3.68 4.31
N HIS A 134 4.01 -3.82 2.98
CA HIS A 134 4.25 -2.71 2.06
C HIS A 134 3.19 -1.61 2.23
N GLU A 135 1.90 -1.99 2.27
CA GLU A 135 0.82 -1.02 2.39
C GLU A 135 0.73 -0.40 3.79
N VAL A 136 1.01 -1.17 4.84
CA VAL A 136 1.10 -0.61 6.21
C VAL A 136 2.24 0.41 6.30
N ASP A 137 3.36 0.17 5.62
CA ASP A 137 4.44 1.15 5.55
C ASP A 137 3.94 2.49 5.02
N HIS A 138 3.11 2.50 3.99
CA HIS A 138 2.51 3.74 3.47
C HIS A 138 1.72 4.49 4.54
N LEU A 139 1.01 3.77 5.39
CA LEU A 139 0.24 4.37 6.48
C LEU A 139 1.14 5.02 7.55
N GLU A 140 2.39 4.59 7.62
CA GLU A 140 3.41 5.16 8.50
C GLU A 140 4.31 6.17 7.78
N GLY A 141 3.98 6.55 6.56
CA GLY A 141 4.75 7.50 5.77
C GLY A 141 6.02 6.93 5.17
N LYS A 142 6.09 5.61 4.99
CA LYS A 142 7.25 4.90 4.45
C LYS A 142 6.95 4.35 3.06
N LEU A 143 7.99 4.22 2.26
CA LEU A 143 7.93 3.66 0.91
C LEU A 143 8.94 2.52 0.78
N PHE A 144 8.73 1.61 -0.19
CA PHE A 144 9.69 0.51 -0.36
C PHE A 144 11.09 1.02 -0.71
N VAL A 145 11.21 2.19 -1.33
CA VAL A 145 12.51 2.81 -1.64
C VAL A 145 13.32 3.13 -0.38
N ASP A 146 12.68 3.24 0.77
CA ASP A 146 13.35 3.46 2.05
C ASP A 146 14.16 2.24 2.49
N HIS A 147 13.86 1.06 1.95
CA HIS A 147 14.60 -0.17 2.19
C HIS A 147 15.80 -0.33 1.26
N LEU A 148 15.96 0.57 0.30
CA LEU A 148 17.04 0.55 -0.68
C LEU A 148 18.22 1.39 -0.22
N SER A 149 19.38 1.20 -0.89
CA SER A 149 20.52 2.08 -0.64
C SER A 149 20.16 3.52 -1.01
N SER A 150 20.84 4.49 -0.37
CA SER A 150 20.58 5.90 -0.67
C SER A 150 20.89 6.24 -2.12
N LEU A 151 21.86 5.55 -2.75
CA LEU A 151 22.17 5.74 -4.16
C LEU A 151 21.03 5.31 -5.07
N LYS A 152 20.46 4.12 -4.84
CA LYS A 152 19.32 3.63 -5.62
C LYS A 152 18.10 4.54 -5.44
N ARG A 153 17.81 4.94 -4.21
CA ARG A 153 16.69 5.82 -3.91
C ARG A 153 16.82 7.16 -4.62
N GLN A 154 18.00 7.75 -4.62
CA GLN A 154 18.25 9.01 -5.31
C GLN A 154 18.12 8.90 -6.82
N ARG A 155 18.56 7.79 -7.41
CA ARG A 155 18.40 7.53 -8.85
C ARG A 155 16.94 7.48 -9.24
N ILE A 156 16.13 6.77 -8.47
CA ILE A 156 14.69 6.65 -8.70
C ILE A 156 14.04 8.03 -8.57
N ARG A 157 14.37 8.76 -7.52
CA ARG A 157 13.86 10.11 -7.28
C ARG A 157 14.14 11.05 -8.44
N LYS A 158 15.39 11.11 -8.89
CA LYS A 158 15.79 11.98 -9.99
C LYS A 158 15.07 11.63 -11.29
N LYS A 159 14.92 10.35 -11.57
CA LYS A 159 14.25 9.91 -12.79
C LYS A 159 12.78 10.25 -12.78
N LEU A 160 12.08 10.05 -11.66
CA LEU A 160 10.68 10.41 -11.52
C LEU A 160 10.46 11.92 -11.58
N GLU A 161 11.30 12.72 -10.94
CA GLU A 161 11.23 14.17 -11.02
C GLU A 161 11.41 14.66 -12.46
N LYS A 162 12.32 14.05 -13.21
CA LYS A 162 12.53 14.38 -14.62
C LYS A 162 11.32 14.04 -15.49
N GLU A 163 10.71 12.88 -15.26
CA GLU A 163 9.52 12.46 -15.99
C GLU A 163 8.32 13.35 -15.67
N ASN A 164 8.14 13.73 -14.41
CA ASN A 164 7.08 14.65 -13.98
C ASN A 164 7.21 16.02 -14.63
N LYS A 165 8.43 16.53 -14.78
CA LYS A 165 8.67 17.80 -15.49
C LYS A 165 8.30 17.74 -16.96
N LYS A 166 8.49 16.59 -17.60
CA LYS A 166 8.12 16.40 -19.02
C LYS A 166 6.62 16.29 -19.21
N SER A 167 5.90 15.83 -18.16
CA SER A 167 4.45 15.66 -18.20
C SER A 167 3.68 16.92 -17.81
N ALA A 168 4.36 17.91 -17.26
CA ALA A 168 3.76 19.15 -16.79
C ALA A 168 3.50 20.15 -17.95
#